data_68fc2be811cb3f58c1e3f74ef8c7faec
#
_entry.id   68fc2be811cb3f58c1e3f74ef8c7faec
#
_cell.length_a   1.000
_cell.length_b   1.000
_cell.length_c   1.000
_cell.angle_alpha   90.00
_cell.angle_beta   90.00
_cell.angle_gamma   90.00
#
_symmetry.space_group_name_H-M   'P 1'
#
loop_
_entity.id
_entity.type
_entity.pdbx_description
1 polymer ?
#
loop_
_entity_poly.entity_id
_entity_poly.type
_entity_poly.pdbx_seq_one_letter_code
_entity_poly.pdbx_strand_id
1 'polypeptide(L)'
;LQKVLIFGLGVAMLSNVASAFADNQFDDLSQYEMVEAMGAGWNLGNTLEANSNGTPNETVWENPKASSALMKLIKDSGFNTIRIPVSYLSKIGSAPDYKIDADWLARVKEVVDMALAEDLYVITNIHGDGYHGVTGGWLLCDAQNQTEIKAKYKAVWQQIASTFKDYDEHLIFESMNEVFDGTYEWQNPGVP
;
A
#
# COMPACT_ATOMS: atom_id res chain seq x y z
N LEU A 1 -33.11 -55.67 28.06
CA LEU A 1 -32.30 -54.47 28.26
C LEU A 1 -31.55 -54.16 26.98
N GLN A 2 -32.12 -53.31 26.11
CA GLN A 2 -31.60 -52.92 24.83
C GLN A 2 -30.82 -51.60 25.03
N LYS A 3 -29.50 -51.60 24.74
CA LYS A 3 -28.66 -50.39 24.75
C LYS A 3 -28.81 -49.69 23.38
N VAL A 4 -29.36 -48.47 23.39
CA VAL A 4 -29.39 -47.58 22.23
C VAL A 4 -28.07 -46.82 22.19
N LEU A 5 -27.27 -47.03 21.13
CA LEU A 5 -26.10 -46.22 20.81
C LEU A 5 -26.57 -45.04 19.97
N ILE A 6 -26.42 -43.83 20.49
CA ILE A 6 -26.62 -42.58 19.75
C ILE A 6 -25.29 -42.20 19.11
N PHE A 7 -25.19 -42.32 17.79
CA PHE A 7 -24.09 -41.75 17.01
C PHE A 7 -24.38 -40.23 16.76
N GLY A 8 -23.68 -39.41 17.42
CA GLY A 8 -23.69 -37.96 17.12
C GLY A 8 -22.87 -37.69 15.82
N LEU A 9 -23.56 -37.36 14.71
CA LEU A 9 -22.91 -36.77 13.55
C LEU A 9 -22.51 -35.34 13.86
N GLY A 10 -21.25 -35.12 14.12
CA GLY A 10 -20.66 -33.79 14.11
C GLY A 10 -20.54 -33.28 12.68
N VAL A 11 -21.44 -32.42 12.24
CA VAL A 11 -21.28 -31.64 11.01
C VAL A 11 -20.26 -30.59 11.27
N ALA A 12 -19.02 -30.79 10.84
CA ALA A 12 -18.03 -29.74 10.72
C ALA A 12 -18.47 -28.79 9.59
N MET A 13 -19.01 -27.64 9.96
CA MET A 13 -19.15 -26.53 9.00
C MET A 13 -17.74 -26.02 8.69
N LEU A 14 -17.17 -26.53 7.59
CA LEU A 14 -16.10 -25.84 6.90
C LEU A 14 -16.72 -24.57 6.29
N SER A 15 -16.53 -23.46 6.98
CA SER A 15 -16.74 -22.15 6.38
C SER A 15 -15.72 -22.00 5.25
N ASN A 16 -16.17 -22.26 4.01
CA ASN A 16 -15.49 -21.78 2.83
C ASN A 16 -15.52 -20.26 2.91
N VAL A 17 -14.42 -19.68 3.37
CA VAL A 17 -14.07 -18.32 2.99
C VAL A 17 -13.63 -18.46 1.52
N ALA A 18 -14.61 -18.47 0.63
CA ALA A 18 -14.34 -18.24 -0.79
C ALA A 18 -13.72 -16.83 -0.83
N SER A 19 -12.46 -16.75 -1.22
CA SER A 19 -11.84 -15.49 -1.58
C SER A 19 -12.75 -14.84 -2.63
N ALA A 20 -13.25 -13.65 -2.32
CA ALA A 20 -14.13 -12.87 -3.18
C ALA A 20 -13.37 -12.21 -4.36
N PHE A 21 -12.29 -12.82 -4.80
CA PHE A 21 -11.54 -12.44 -6.00
C PHE A 21 -11.84 -13.49 -7.08
N ALA A 22 -13.08 -13.50 -7.56
CA ALA A 22 -13.48 -14.28 -8.71
C ALA A 22 -13.39 -13.37 -9.93
N ASP A 23 -12.55 -13.79 -10.87
CA ASP A 23 -12.28 -13.19 -12.17
C ASP A 23 -11.72 -11.75 -12.15
N ASN A 24 -10.44 -11.61 -12.51
CA ASN A 24 -9.74 -10.36 -12.83
C ASN A 24 -10.32 -9.72 -14.10
N GLN A 25 -11.60 -9.43 -14.10
CA GLN A 25 -12.23 -8.70 -15.18
C GLN A 25 -12.36 -7.25 -14.74
N PHE A 26 -11.50 -6.40 -15.29
CA PHE A 26 -11.64 -4.95 -15.15
C PHE A 26 -12.98 -4.52 -15.69
N ASP A 27 -13.67 -3.64 -15.00
CA ASP A 27 -14.85 -3.00 -15.50
C ASP A 27 -14.50 -2.11 -16.69
N ASP A 28 -15.33 -2.13 -17.75
CA ASP A 28 -15.12 -1.30 -18.93
C ASP A 28 -15.58 0.15 -18.65
N LEU A 29 -14.86 0.81 -17.73
CA LEU A 29 -15.12 2.19 -17.35
C LEU A 29 -14.30 3.16 -18.19
N SER A 30 -14.93 4.19 -18.70
CA SER A 30 -14.20 5.34 -19.24
C SER A 30 -13.47 6.07 -18.11
N GLN A 31 -12.45 6.86 -18.45
CA GLN A 31 -11.71 7.68 -17.48
C GLN A 31 -12.62 8.63 -16.68
N TYR A 32 -13.72 9.10 -17.25
CA TYR A 32 -14.67 9.98 -16.58
C TYR A 32 -15.53 9.22 -15.56
N GLU A 33 -16.02 8.05 -15.94
CA GLU A 33 -16.77 7.15 -15.05
C GLU A 33 -15.90 6.69 -13.88
N MET A 34 -14.63 6.37 -14.14
CA MET A 34 -13.66 6.02 -13.10
C MET A 34 -13.48 7.17 -12.09
N VAL A 35 -13.25 8.40 -12.56
CA VAL A 35 -13.09 9.57 -11.68
C VAL A 35 -14.38 9.87 -10.91
N GLU A 36 -15.55 9.70 -11.53
CA GLU A 36 -16.85 9.88 -10.87
C GLU A 36 -17.04 8.82 -9.76
N ALA A 37 -16.73 7.55 -10.04
CA ALA A 37 -16.80 6.44 -9.09
C ALA A 37 -15.83 6.64 -7.91
N MET A 38 -14.62 7.11 -8.15
CA MET A 38 -13.63 7.41 -7.12
C MET A 38 -14.10 8.49 -6.15
N GLY A 39 -14.92 9.46 -6.58
CA GLY A 39 -15.53 10.46 -5.73
C GLY A 39 -14.55 11.22 -4.82
N ALA A 40 -15.00 11.51 -3.58
CA ALA A 40 -14.15 12.13 -2.56
C ALA A 40 -13.17 11.11 -1.97
N GLY A 41 -11.90 11.55 -1.80
CA GLY A 41 -10.84 10.70 -1.26
C GLY A 41 -10.32 11.14 0.11
N TRP A 42 -9.82 10.19 0.87
CA TRP A 42 -9.09 10.37 2.12
C TRP A 42 -7.61 9.98 1.92
N ASN A 43 -6.67 10.73 2.49
CA ASN A 43 -5.26 10.35 2.50
C ASN A 43 -4.90 9.74 3.86
N LEU A 44 -4.50 8.47 3.87
CA LEU A 44 -4.01 7.75 5.07
C LEU A 44 -2.56 8.16 5.35
N GLY A 45 -2.36 9.46 5.60
CA GLY A 45 -1.04 10.03 5.86
C GLY A 45 -0.52 9.72 7.25
N ASN A 46 0.80 9.86 7.42
CA ASN A 46 1.53 9.62 8.66
C ASN A 46 1.39 8.18 9.20
N THR A 47 1.25 7.22 8.31
CA THR A 47 1.02 5.81 8.63
C THR A 47 2.12 4.95 8.01
N LEU A 48 1.94 4.39 6.80
CA LEU A 48 2.96 3.51 6.20
C LEU A 48 4.16 4.27 5.62
N GLU A 49 4.10 5.57 5.45
CA GLU A 49 5.23 6.42 5.10
C GLU A 49 5.97 7.00 6.32
N ALA A 50 5.37 6.89 7.51
CA ALA A 50 5.99 7.34 8.74
C ALA A 50 7.27 6.54 9.02
N ASN A 51 8.33 7.25 9.41
CA ASN A 51 9.61 6.61 9.69
C ASN A 51 10.35 7.28 10.84
N SER A 52 11.23 6.52 11.49
CA SER A 52 12.21 7.05 12.44
C SER A 52 13.61 6.74 11.92
N ASN A 53 14.38 7.78 11.65
CA ASN A 53 15.74 7.66 11.11
C ASN A 53 15.82 6.71 9.89
N GLY A 54 14.87 6.85 8.94
CA GLY A 54 14.82 6.04 7.73
C GLY A 54 14.31 4.61 7.92
N THR A 55 13.76 4.30 9.08
CA THR A 55 13.09 3.00 9.31
C THR A 55 11.58 3.21 9.33
N PRO A 56 10.85 2.72 8.31
CA PRO A 56 9.40 2.81 8.29
C PRO A 56 8.76 2.12 9.49
N ASN A 57 7.84 2.84 10.13
CA ASN A 57 7.07 2.34 11.27
C ASN A 57 5.73 3.07 11.32
N GLU A 58 4.67 2.32 11.22
CA GLU A 58 3.29 2.78 11.06
C GLU A 58 2.78 3.70 12.18
N THR A 59 3.39 3.64 13.37
CA THR A 59 2.90 4.37 14.54
C THR A 59 3.87 5.43 15.07
N VAL A 60 5.01 5.61 14.40
CA VAL A 60 6.10 6.46 14.94
C VAL A 60 5.77 7.96 14.91
N TRP A 61 4.81 8.37 14.08
CA TRP A 61 4.30 9.75 14.04
C TRP A 61 2.94 9.87 14.73
N GLU A 62 2.72 9.08 15.80
CA GLU A 62 1.58 9.14 16.72
C GLU A 62 0.22 8.71 16.16
N ASN A 63 0.15 8.25 14.91
CA ASN A 63 -1.06 7.65 14.39
C ASN A 63 -1.25 6.22 14.94
N PRO A 64 -2.48 5.79 15.14
CA PRO A 64 -2.77 4.39 15.45
C PRO A 64 -2.48 3.52 14.22
N LYS A 65 -2.25 2.23 14.47
CA LYS A 65 -2.14 1.24 13.41
C LYS A 65 -3.39 1.24 12.53
N ALA A 66 -3.23 1.20 11.20
CA ALA A 66 -4.36 1.04 10.30
C ALA A 66 -5.12 -0.25 10.58
N SER A 67 -6.44 -0.19 10.51
CA SER A 67 -7.34 -1.30 10.86
C SER A 67 -8.59 -1.30 9.97
N SER A 68 -9.25 -2.44 9.85
CA SER A 68 -10.52 -2.54 9.13
C SER A 68 -11.60 -1.61 9.70
N ALA A 69 -11.58 -1.37 11.02
CA ALA A 69 -12.51 -0.42 11.65
C ALA A 69 -12.29 1.02 11.16
N LEU A 70 -11.03 1.41 10.92
CA LEU A 70 -10.70 2.71 10.34
C LEU A 70 -11.17 2.80 8.88
N MET A 71 -10.94 1.76 8.06
CA MET A 71 -11.38 1.73 6.67
C MET A 71 -12.90 1.84 6.57
N LYS A 72 -13.60 1.08 7.42
CA LYS A 72 -15.06 1.19 7.52
C LYS A 72 -15.52 2.60 7.92
N LEU A 73 -14.86 3.24 8.88
CA LEU A 73 -15.20 4.60 9.29
C LEU A 73 -15.02 5.60 8.14
N ILE A 74 -13.95 5.46 7.36
CA ILE A 74 -13.69 6.29 6.18
C ILE A 74 -14.82 6.11 5.15
N LYS A 75 -15.19 4.86 4.83
CA LYS A 75 -16.31 4.57 3.91
C LYS A 75 -17.62 5.13 4.43
N ASP A 76 -17.97 4.87 5.69
CA ASP A 76 -19.21 5.35 6.34
C ASP A 76 -19.28 6.89 6.37
N SER A 77 -18.12 7.56 6.33
CA SER A 77 -18.03 9.02 6.27
C SER A 77 -18.24 9.59 4.86
N GLY A 78 -18.49 8.74 3.87
CA GLY A 78 -18.82 9.12 2.49
C GLY A 78 -17.60 9.25 1.55
N PHE A 79 -16.43 8.76 1.94
CA PHE A 79 -15.28 8.67 1.05
C PHE A 79 -15.35 7.39 0.21
N ASN A 80 -15.04 7.51 -1.08
CA ASN A 80 -14.96 6.37 -1.99
C ASN A 80 -13.52 5.98 -2.34
N THR A 81 -12.57 6.85 -2.06
CA THR A 81 -11.15 6.61 -2.36
C THR A 81 -10.30 6.81 -1.12
N ILE A 82 -9.28 5.96 -0.96
CA ILE A 82 -8.22 6.15 0.02
C ILE A 82 -6.87 6.14 -0.68
N ARG A 83 -6.02 7.14 -0.39
CA ARG A 83 -4.60 7.11 -0.79
C ARG A 83 -3.78 6.61 0.39
N ILE A 84 -2.97 5.59 0.15
CA ILE A 84 -2.12 4.91 1.13
C ILE A 84 -0.66 5.19 0.75
N PRO A 85 -0.04 6.26 1.28
CA PRO A 85 1.37 6.52 1.11
C PRO A 85 2.22 5.43 1.77
N VAL A 86 3.29 4.96 1.09
CA VAL A 86 4.16 3.90 1.60
C VAL A 86 5.62 4.24 1.40
N SER A 87 6.39 4.23 2.47
CA SER A 87 7.85 4.34 2.40
C SER A 87 8.51 2.96 2.38
N TYR A 88 9.53 2.83 1.55
CA TYR A 88 10.33 1.60 1.47
C TYR A 88 11.78 1.79 1.96
N LEU A 89 12.24 2.97 2.26
CA LEU A 89 13.57 3.36 2.79
C LEU A 89 14.49 2.18 3.11
N SER A 90 14.67 1.85 4.41
CA SER A 90 15.49 0.71 4.86
C SER A 90 14.83 -0.67 4.65
N LYS A 91 13.67 -0.73 4.02
CA LYS A 91 12.95 -1.97 3.73
C LYS A 91 13.35 -2.64 2.42
N ILE A 92 14.37 -2.12 1.74
CA ILE A 92 14.89 -2.66 0.50
C ILE A 92 16.29 -3.20 0.72
N GLY A 93 16.50 -4.47 0.38
CA GLY A 93 17.79 -5.16 0.45
C GLY A 93 18.79 -4.68 -0.60
N SER A 94 19.95 -5.30 -0.61
CA SER A 94 21.07 -4.94 -1.50
C SER A 94 20.84 -5.35 -2.96
N ALA A 95 21.62 -4.75 -3.86
CA ALA A 95 21.75 -5.19 -5.24
C ALA A 95 22.20 -6.66 -5.33
N PRO A 96 21.92 -7.37 -6.42
CA PRO A 96 21.17 -6.90 -7.59
C PRO A 96 19.63 -7.00 -7.42
N ASP A 97 19.15 -7.75 -6.44
CA ASP A 97 17.73 -8.13 -6.33
C ASP A 97 16.86 -7.05 -5.71
N TYR A 98 17.44 -6.17 -4.89
CA TYR A 98 16.71 -5.12 -4.16
C TYR A 98 15.42 -5.63 -3.52
N LYS A 99 15.49 -6.78 -2.83
CA LYS A 99 14.32 -7.41 -2.21
C LYS A 99 13.68 -6.51 -1.18
N ILE A 100 12.39 -6.29 -1.31
CA ILE A 100 11.59 -5.65 -0.26
C ILE A 100 11.46 -6.62 0.92
N ASP A 101 11.57 -6.10 2.13
CA ASP A 101 11.28 -6.83 3.37
C ASP A 101 9.89 -7.48 3.28
N ALA A 102 9.84 -8.80 3.44
CA ALA A 102 8.63 -9.57 3.17
C ALA A 102 7.49 -9.24 4.17
N ASP A 103 7.83 -8.99 5.43
CA ASP A 103 6.85 -8.65 6.46
C ASP A 103 6.27 -7.26 6.22
N TRP A 104 7.13 -6.33 5.77
CA TRP A 104 6.69 -4.99 5.39
C TRP A 104 5.75 -5.02 4.17
N LEU A 105 6.11 -5.73 3.12
CA LEU A 105 5.28 -5.84 1.92
C LEU A 105 3.96 -6.57 2.24
N ALA A 106 3.98 -7.58 3.09
CA ALA A 106 2.77 -8.25 3.57
C ALA A 106 1.87 -7.28 4.37
N ARG A 107 2.46 -6.39 5.19
CA ARG A 107 1.70 -5.38 5.91
C ARG A 107 1.09 -4.34 4.98
N VAL A 108 1.82 -3.88 3.97
CA VAL A 108 1.28 -2.99 2.93
C VAL A 108 0.08 -3.64 2.25
N LYS A 109 0.23 -4.92 1.85
CA LYS A 109 -0.87 -5.68 1.24
C LYS A 109 -2.07 -5.79 2.17
N GLU A 110 -1.86 -6.10 3.44
CA GLU A 110 -2.94 -6.20 4.44
C GLU A 110 -3.74 -4.90 4.57
N VAL A 111 -3.06 -3.74 4.57
CA VAL A 111 -3.75 -2.44 4.65
C VAL A 111 -4.53 -2.13 3.37
N VAL A 112 -3.98 -2.46 2.20
CA VAL A 112 -4.69 -2.36 0.92
C VAL A 112 -5.93 -3.27 0.92
N ASP A 113 -5.79 -4.53 1.34
CA ASP A 113 -6.90 -5.48 1.41
C ASP A 113 -8.03 -5.01 2.34
N MET A 114 -7.67 -4.40 3.48
CA MET A 114 -8.67 -3.82 4.40
C MET A 114 -9.49 -2.70 3.75
N ALA A 115 -8.87 -1.88 2.93
CA ALA A 115 -9.54 -0.79 2.24
C ALA A 115 -10.44 -1.29 1.11
N LEU A 116 -9.93 -2.23 0.29
CA LEU A 116 -10.71 -2.86 -0.77
C LEU A 116 -11.90 -3.65 -0.24
N ALA A 117 -11.78 -4.27 0.94
CA ALA A 117 -12.88 -4.98 1.60
C ALA A 117 -14.06 -4.07 1.99
N GLU A 118 -13.83 -2.77 2.09
CA GLU A 118 -14.86 -1.76 2.31
C GLU A 118 -15.27 -1.05 1.00
N ASP A 119 -14.97 -1.65 -0.16
CA ASP A 119 -15.32 -1.11 -1.48
C ASP A 119 -14.78 0.32 -1.69
N LEU A 120 -13.52 0.55 -1.28
CA LEU A 120 -12.80 1.79 -1.53
C LEU A 120 -11.87 1.62 -2.73
N TYR A 121 -11.79 2.62 -3.59
CA TYR A 121 -10.67 2.75 -4.51
C TYR A 121 -9.40 3.06 -3.72
N VAL A 122 -8.32 2.37 -4.02
CA VAL A 122 -7.04 2.50 -3.31
C VAL A 122 -5.98 3.06 -4.24
N ILE A 123 -5.30 4.12 -3.82
CA ILE A 123 -4.10 4.63 -4.49
C ILE A 123 -2.91 4.34 -3.58
N THR A 124 -1.92 3.59 -4.05
CA THR A 124 -0.67 3.35 -3.31
C THR A 124 0.56 3.76 -4.11
N ASN A 125 1.63 4.15 -3.43
CA ASN A 125 2.80 4.73 -4.07
C ASN A 125 4.12 4.38 -3.37
N ILE A 126 5.22 4.97 -3.86
CA ILE A 126 6.49 5.11 -3.14
C ILE A 126 6.54 6.54 -2.60
N HIS A 127 6.62 6.69 -1.25
CA HIS A 127 6.46 7.98 -0.57
C HIS A 127 7.57 8.28 0.43
N GLY A 128 8.19 9.44 0.30
CA GLY A 128 9.26 9.89 1.20
C GLY A 128 10.65 9.33 0.87
N ASP A 129 10.76 8.38 -0.03
CA ASP A 129 12.02 7.75 -0.47
C ASP A 129 12.87 8.67 -1.35
N GLY A 130 12.29 9.78 -1.85
CA GLY A 130 12.91 10.77 -2.74
C GLY A 130 13.47 12.01 -2.04
N TYR A 131 13.48 12.07 -0.71
CA TYR A 131 13.95 13.24 0.01
C TYR A 131 15.41 13.13 0.42
N HIS A 132 16.23 14.16 0.12
CA HIS A 132 17.61 14.26 0.58
C HIS A 132 17.72 14.37 2.11
N GLY A 133 16.75 15.02 2.74
CA GLY A 133 16.68 15.22 4.20
C GLY A 133 16.28 13.97 4.99
N VAL A 134 15.85 12.90 4.32
CA VAL A 134 15.42 11.66 4.99
C VAL A 134 16.55 10.64 5.00
N THR A 135 16.86 10.11 6.18
CA THR A 135 17.88 9.05 6.31
C THR A 135 17.52 7.85 5.43
N GLY A 136 18.45 7.47 4.55
CA GLY A 136 18.26 6.36 3.62
C GLY A 136 17.42 6.69 2.39
N GLY A 137 17.12 7.97 2.15
CA GLY A 137 16.52 8.42 0.89
C GLY A 137 17.36 7.95 -0.31
N TRP A 138 16.72 7.36 -1.29
CA TRP A 138 17.43 6.70 -2.38
C TRP A 138 16.90 7.05 -3.78
N LEU A 139 15.64 7.47 -3.87
CA LEU A 139 15.00 7.82 -5.14
C LEU A 139 15.28 9.29 -5.49
N LEU A 140 16.56 9.63 -5.64
CA LEU A 140 17.04 11.00 -5.81
C LEU A 140 17.24 11.31 -7.30
N CYS A 141 16.52 12.28 -7.83
CA CYS A 141 16.54 12.61 -9.27
C CYS A 141 17.84 13.31 -9.73
N ASP A 142 18.57 13.94 -8.83
CA ASP A 142 19.81 14.68 -9.07
C ASP A 142 21.09 13.90 -8.70
N ALA A 143 20.97 12.69 -8.14
CA ALA A 143 22.12 11.86 -7.78
C ALA A 143 22.90 11.38 -9.01
N GLN A 144 24.21 11.20 -8.86
CA GLN A 144 25.10 10.78 -9.96
C GLN A 144 24.92 9.32 -10.38
N ASN A 145 24.42 8.46 -9.49
CA ASN A 145 24.26 7.03 -9.71
C ASN A 145 22.88 6.65 -10.30
N GLN A 146 22.36 7.42 -11.25
CA GLN A 146 21.04 7.22 -11.86
C GLN A 146 20.80 5.81 -12.41
N THR A 147 21.83 5.13 -12.89
CA THR A 147 21.72 3.75 -13.38
C THR A 147 21.32 2.78 -12.27
N GLU A 148 21.90 2.92 -11.09
CA GLU A 148 21.58 2.10 -9.92
C GLU A 148 20.18 2.45 -9.38
N ILE A 149 19.86 3.74 -9.25
CA ILE A 149 18.55 4.20 -8.80
C ILE A 149 17.43 3.64 -9.68
N LYS A 150 17.59 3.72 -11.01
CA LYS A 150 16.62 3.16 -11.97
C LYS A 150 16.50 1.65 -11.86
N ALA A 151 17.60 0.94 -11.65
CA ALA A 151 17.59 -0.51 -11.45
C ALA A 151 16.83 -0.88 -10.17
N LYS A 152 17.11 -0.18 -9.07
CA LYS A 152 16.42 -0.35 -7.79
C LYS A 152 14.93 -0.03 -7.91
N TYR A 153 14.58 1.11 -8.49
CA TYR A 153 13.21 1.53 -8.72
C TYR A 153 12.41 0.50 -9.52
N LYS A 154 12.99 0.01 -10.61
CA LYS A 154 12.38 -1.06 -11.43
C LYS A 154 12.17 -2.33 -10.61
N ALA A 155 13.17 -2.78 -9.85
CA ALA A 155 13.10 -3.99 -9.05
C ALA A 155 12.03 -3.87 -7.93
N VAL A 156 11.91 -2.71 -7.29
CA VAL A 156 10.90 -2.42 -6.27
C VAL A 156 9.51 -2.48 -6.88
N TRP A 157 9.27 -1.77 -7.99
CA TRP A 157 7.96 -1.79 -8.66
C TRP A 157 7.59 -3.15 -9.21
N GLN A 158 8.55 -3.95 -9.67
CA GLN A 158 8.27 -5.32 -10.12
C GLN A 158 7.74 -6.20 -8.97
N GLN A 159 8.26 -6.02 -7.76
CA GLN A 159 7.79 -6.75 -6.59
C GLN A 159 6.42 -6.27 -6.13
N ILE A 160 6.18 -4.95 -6.10
CA ILE A 160 4.87 -4.38 -5.81
C ILE A 160 3.84 -4.89 -6.82
N ALA A 161 4.09 -4.73 -8.11
CA ALA A 161 3.19 -5.17 -9.17
C ALA A 161 2.93 -6.70 -9.13
N SER A 162 3.96 -7.50 -8.81
CA SER A 162 3.79 -8.94 -8.65
C SER A 162 2.91 -9.31 -7.45
N THR A 163 3.00 -8.54 -6.37
CA THR A 163 2.18 -8.75 -5.16
C THR A 163 0.71 -8.49 -5.43
N PHE A 164 0.42 -7.51 -6.27
CA PHE A 164 -0.94 -7.04 -6.56
C PHE A 164 -1.44 -7.40 -7.96
N LYS A 165 -0.78 -8.35 -8.65
CA LYS A 165 -1.07 -8.68 -10.05
C LYS A 165 -2.49 -9.19 -10.33
N ASP A 166 -3.15 -9.70 -9.29
CA ASP A 166 -4.49 -10.29 -9.38
C ASP A 166 -5.59 -9.34 -8.83
N TYR A 167 -5.28 -8.04 -8.71
CA TYR A 167 -6.22 -7.00 -8.28
C TYR A 167 -6.83 -6.30 -9.49
N ASP A 168 -8.03 -5.76 -9.32
CA ASP A 168 -8.80 -5.07 -10.35
C ASP A 168 -8.53 -3.53 -10.35
N GLU A 169 -9.38 -2.77 -11.05
CA GLU A 169 -9.28 -1.32 -11.20
C GLU A 169 -9.46 -0.52 -9.90
N HIS A 170 -9.92 -1.16 -8.83
CA HIS A 170 -9.99 -0.49 -7.52
C HIS A 170 -8.62 -0.21 -6.92
N LEU A 171 -7.55 -0.88 -7.41
CA LEU A 171 -6.18 -0.60 -6.98
C LEU A 171 -5.39 0.16 -8.04
N ILE A 172 -4.99 1.38 -7.70
CA ILE A 172 -4.28 2.33 -8.57
C ILE A 172 -2.86 2.51 -8.04
N PHE A 173 -1.87 2.49 -8.94
CA PHE A 173 -0.47 2.75 -8.62
C PHE A 173 -0.08 4.17 -9.01
N GLU A 174 0.36 4.93 -8.02
CA GLU A 174 1.03 6.22 -8.20
C GLU A 174 2.55 5.98 -8.16
N SER A 175 3.24 6.33 -9.23
CA SER A 175 4.62 5.90 -9.46
C SER A 175 5.60 6.35 -8.37
N MET A 176 5.47 7.58 -7.89
CA MET A 176 6.31 8.18 -6.85
C MET A 176 5.66 9.45 -6.32
N ASN A 177 6.07 9.87 -5.13
CA ASN A 177 5.66 11.12 -4.52
C ASN A 177 6.85 12.05 -4.37
N GLU A 178 6.70 13.30 -4.77
CA GLU A 178 7.57 14.44 -4.43
C GLU A 178 9.08 14.12 -4.54
N VAL A 179 9.50 13.62 -5.70
CA VAL A 179 10.93 13.38 -5.99
C VAL A 179 11.53 14.68 -6.51
N PHE A 180 12.12 15.44 -5.60
CA PHE A 180 12.73 16.72 -5.89
C PHE A 180 14.25 16.62 -6.00
N ASP A 181 14.88 17.57 -6.66
CA ASP A 181 16.32 17.80 -6.48
C ASP A 181 16.56 18.54 -5.15
N GLY A 182 17.79 18.47 -4.63
CA GLY A 182 18.13 19.08 -3.33
C GLY A 182 17.94 20.60 -3.24
N THR A 183 17.60 21.24 -4.35
CA THR A 183 17.29 22.69 -4.40
C THR A 183 15.85 22.98 -4.01
N TYR A 184 14.92 22.07 -4.37
CA TYR A 184 13.47 22.30 -4.26
C TYR A 184 12.78 21.53 -3.12
N GLU A 185 13.53 20.87 -2.26
CA GLU A 185 12.93 20.22 -1.10
C GLU A 185 12.28 21.23 -0.15
N TRP A 186 11.06 20.92 0.30
CA TRP A 186 10.29 21.78 1.21
C TRP A 186 11.01 22.08 2.53
N GLN A 187 12.00 21.27 2.91
CA GLN A 187 12.88 21.52 4.07
C GLN A 187 14.03 22.48 3.76
N ASN A 188 14.17 22.92 2.51
CA ASN A 188 15.19 23.91 2.15
C ASN A 188 14.59 25.32 2.23
N PRO A 189 14.84 26.08 3.32
CA PRO A 189 14.19 27.38 3.56
C PRO A 189 14.63 28.49 2.59
N GLY A 190 15.51 28.20 1.64
CA GLY A 190 16.02 29.15 0.65
C GLY A 190 15.25 29.13 -0.68
N VAL A 191 14.25 28.27 -0.85
CA VAL A 191 13.47 28.18 -2.09
C VAL A 191 12.07 28.72 -1.84
N PRO A 192 11.61 29.70 -2.66
CA PRO A 192 10.27 30.27 -2.53
C PRO A 192 9.17 29.31 -3.00
#